data_8664f77a85531badfa34487d0e17af33
#
_entry.id   8664f77a85531badfa34487d0e17af33
#
_cell.length_a   1.000
_cell.length_b   1.000
_cell.length_c   1.000
_cell.angle_alpha   90.00
_cell.angle_beta   90.00
_cell.angle_gamma   90.00
#
_symmetry.space_group_name_H-M   'P 1'
#
loop_
_entity.id
_entity.type
_entity.pdbx_description
1 polymer ?
#
loop_
_entity_poly.entity_id
_entity_poly.type
_entity_poly.pdbx_seq_one_letter_code
_entity_poly.pdbx_strand_id
1 'polypeptide(L)'
;MSGTFLGFDFGTKSIGVAVGQRITATARPLPALKAQDGKPDWNVIEKLLKEWQPEAVIVGLPLNMDGTEQPLTARARNFANKIHGRFGVAILLHDERLS
;
A
#
# COMPACT_ATOMS: atom_id res chain seq x y z
N MET A 1 -6.38 -10.39 14.85
CA MET A 1 -7.53 -9.60 15.25
C MET A 1 -7.93 -8.65 14.12
N SER A 2 -9.21 -8.57 13.82
CA SER A 2 -9.69 -7.68 12.77
C SER A 2 -9.59 -6.22 13.21
N GLY A 3 -9.63 -5.29 12.25
CA GLY A 3 -9.52 -3.87 12.54
C GLY A 3 -8.15 -3.28 12.28
N THR A 4 -7.19 -4.10 11.85
CA THR A 4 -5.86 -3.62 11.46
C THR A 4 -5.78 -3.48 9.95
N PHE A 5 -5.16 -2.40 9.49
CA PHE A 5 -4.95 -2.14 8.06
C PHE A 5 -3.49 -1.84 7.82
N LEU A 6 -2.95 -2.34 6.71
CA LEU A 6 -1.63 -1.91 6.23
C LEU A 6 -1.83 -0.98 5.05
N GLY A 7 -1.16 0.17 5.09
CA GLY A 7 -1.20 1.12 4.00
C GLY A 7 0.14 1.16 3.27
N PHE A 8 0.09 1.18 1.95
CA PHE A 8 1.27 1.32 1.12
C PHE A 8 1.13 2.56 0.24
N ASP A 9 2.16 3.38 0.24
CA ASP A 9 2.27 4.56 -0.62
C ASP A 9 3.30 4.24 -1.68
N PHE A 10 2.83 3.91 -2.88
CA PHE A 10 3.69 3.38 -3.93
C PHE A 10 4.64 4.43 -4.49
N GLY A 11 5.91 4.07 -4.61
CA GLY A 11 6.93 4.87 -5.28
C GLY A 11 7.88 3.97 -6.03
N THR A 12 8.61 4.53 -6.99
CA THR A 12 9.53 3.72 -7.81
C THR A 12 10.82 3.37 -7.09
N LYS A 13 11.25 4.21 -6.14
CA LYS A 13 12.49 3.99 -5.39
C LYS A 13 12.24 3.49 -3.99
N SER A 14 11.11 3.84 -3.41
CA SER A 14 10.73 3.38 -2.09
C SER A 14 9.21 3.34 -1.99
N ILE A 15 8.72 2.48 -1.10
CA ILE A 15 7.28 2.33 -0.86
C ILE A 15 7.05 2.62 0.60
N GLY A 16 6.30 3.68 0.88
CA GLY A 16 5.94 4.05 2.25
C GLY A 16 4.99 3.03 2.84
N VAL A 17 5.15 2.75 4.14
CA VAL A 17 4.33 1.76 4.83
C VAL A 17 3.81 2.36 6.12
N ALA A 18 2.55 2.08 6.42
CA ALA A 18 1.95 2.47 7.69
C ALA A 18 1.00 1.38 8.14
N VAL A 19 0.84 1.25 9.45
CA VAL A 19 -0.17 0.35 10.03
C VAL A 19 -1.21 1.20 10.72
N GLY A 20 -2.48 0.90 10.49
CA GLY A 20 -3.59 1.61 11.09
C GLY A 20 -4.51 0.68 11.84
N GLN A 21 -5.20 1.23 12.84
CA GLN A 21 -6.16 0.52 13.66
C GLN A 21 -7.52 1.19 13.52
N ARG A 22 -8.54 0.41 13.19
CA ARG A 22 -9.89 0.95 13.03
C ARG A 22 -10.44 1.55 14.33
N ILE A 23 -10.24 0.85 15.45
CA ILE A 23 -10.83 1.23 16.72
C ILE A 23 -10.26 2.55 17.24
N THR A 24 -8.94 2.73 17.12
CA THR A 24 -8.27 3.92 17.62
C THR A 24 -8.18 5.02 16.60
N ALA A 25 -8.50 4.72 15.34
CA ALA A 25 -8.35 5.64 14.20
C ALA A 25 -6.94 6.23 14.11
N THR A 26 -5.94 5.46 14.52
CA THR A 26 -4.54 5.89 14.50
C THR A 26 -3.80 5.19 13.38
N ALA A 27 -2.80 5.87 12.83
CA ALA A 27 -1.90 5.29 11.86
C ALA A 27 -0.47 5.51 12.35
N ARG A 28 0.33 4.46 12.27
CA ARG A 28 1.73 4.50 12.70
C ARG A 28 2.63 4.20 11.50
N PRO A 29 3.59 5.08 11.19
CA PRO A 29 4.50 4.80 10.09
C PRO A 29 5.44 3.66 10.45
N LEU A 30 5.73 2.83 9.44
CA LEU A 30 6.71 1.77 9.54
C LEU A 30 7.87 2.10 8.59
N PRO A 31 9.01 1.43 8.74
CA PRO A 31 10.13 1.68 7.82
C PRO A 31 9.70 1.44 6.37
N ALA A 32 10.05 2.36 5.49
CA ALA A 32 9.72 2.24 4.07
C ALA A 32 10.46 1.06 3.44
N LEU A 33 9.83 0.46 2.44
CA LEU A 33 10.43 -0.62 1.67
C LEU A 33 11.28 -0.03 0.55
N LYS A 34 12.47 -0.59 0.34
CA LYS A 34 13.26 -0.23 -0.83
C LYS A 34 12.65 -0.88 -2.06
N ALA A 35 12.64 -0.15 -3.17
CA ALA A 35 12.14 -0.66 -4.43
C ALA A 35 13.13 -0.34 -5.54
N GLN A 36 13.20 -1.22 -6.53
CA GLN A 36 13.98 -1.01 -7.73
C GLN A 36 13.00 -0.90 -8.89
N ASP A 37 12.84 0.33 -9.40
CA ASP A 37 11.90 0.63 -10.48
C ASP A 37 10.48 0.10 -10.15
N GLY A 38 10.04 0.37 -8.93
CA GLY A 38 8.72 -0.03 -8.48
C GLY A 38 8.60 -1.49 -8.04
N LYS A 39 9.71 -2.23 -8.01
CA LYS A 39 9.70 -3.65 -7.63
C LYS A 39 10.19 -3.80 -6.19
N PRO A 40 9.32 -4.15 -5.25
CA PRO A 40 9.70 -4.34 -3.86
C PRO A 40 10.28 -5.73 -3.64
N ASP A 41 10.84 -5.92 -2.44
CA ASP A 41 11.18 -7.26 -1.98
C ASP A 41 9.90 -7.91 -1.44
N TRP A 42 9.36 -8.86 -2.18
CA TRP A 42 8.10 -9.51 -1.81
C TRP A 42 8.19 -10.30 -0.50
N ASN A 43 9.39 -10.73 -0.12
CA ASN A 43 9.59 -11.42 1.15
C ASN A 43 9.33 -10.49 2.34
N VAL A 44 9.70 -9.22 2.21
CA VAL A 44 9.44 -8.23 3.26
C VAL A 44 7.94 -7.95 3.39
N ILE A 45 7.25 -7.84 2.25
CA ILE A 45 5.81 -7.63 2.27
C ILE A 45 5.11 -8.84 2.91
N GLU A 46 5.54 -10.05 2.58
CA GLU A 46 4.98 -11.25 3.18
C GLU A 46 5.14 -11.24 4.70
N LYS A 47 6.32 -10.85 5.19
CA LYS A 47 6.57 -10.75 6.62
C LYS A 47 5.64 -9.74 7.29
N LEU A 48 5.43 -8.59 6.65
CA LEU A 48 4.53 -7.57 7.19
C LEU A 48 3.10 -8.10 7.29
N LEU A 49 2.65 -8.81 6.26
CA LEU A 49 1.29 -9.38 6.27
C LEU A 49 1.14 -10.45 7.35
N LYS A 50 2.16 -11.26 7.57
CA LYS A 50 2.14 -12.27 8.62
C LYS A 50 2.20 -11.66 10.01
N GLU A 51 2.99 -10.60 10.17
CA GLU A 51 3.16 -9.94 11.46
C GLU A 51 1.90 -9.22 11.89
N TRP A 52 1.30 -8.45 10.99
CA TRP A 52 0.17 -7.59 11.32
C TRP A 52 -1.19 -8.23 11.05
N GLN A 53 -1.25 -9.24 10.20
CA GLN A 53 -2.49 -9.92 9.80
C GLN A 53 -3.62 -8.93 9.53
N PRO A 54 -3.42 -8.01 8.57
CA PRO A 54 -4.40 -6.95 8.33
C PRO A 54 -5.68 -7.52 7.75
N GLU A 55 -6.78 -6.89 8.10
CA GLU A 55 -8.08 -7.19 7.51
C GLU A 55 -8.11 -6.76 6.03
N ALA A 56 -7.39 -5.70 5.70
CA ALA A 56 -7.25 -5.23 4.33
C ALA A 56 -5.96 -4.44 4.16
N VAL A 57 -5.50 -4.35 2.92
CA VAL A 57 -4.35 -3.54 2.55
C VAL A 57 -4.87 -2.35 1.76
N ILE A 58 -4.44 -1.15 2.14
CA ILE A 58 -4.82 0.09 1.47
C ILE A 58 -3.64 0.53 0.61
N VAL A 59 -3.87 0.75 -0.67
CA VAL A 59 -2.83 1.24 -1.58
C VAL A 59 -3.23 2.60 -2.10
N GLY A 60 -2.37 3.60 -1.86
CA GLY A 60 -2.60 4.94 -2.36
C GLY A 60 -2.34 5.03 -3.86
N LEU A 61 -3.29 5.59 -4.59
CA LEU A 61 -3.16 5.84 -6.02
C LEU A 61 -2.81 7.31 -6.23
N PRO A 62 -1.59 7.63 -6.68
CA PRO A 62 -1.24 9.01 -6.96
C PRO A 62 -1.99 9.50 -8.20
N LEU A 63 -2.73 10.59 -8.05
CA LEU A 63 -3.49 11.20 -9.13
C LEU A 63 -3.03 12.63 -9.33
N ASN A 64 -3.30 13.16 -10.51
CA ASN A 64 -3.12 14.59 -10.76
C ASN A 64 -4.16 15.40 -9.98
N MET A 65 -3.95 16.71 -9.88
CA MET A 65 -4.86 17.58 -9.12
C MET A 65 -6.28 17.53 -9.63
N ASP A 66 -6.46 17.34 -10.94
CA ASP A 66 -7.78 17.27 -11.55
C ASP A 66 -8.42 15.89 -11.46
N GLY A 67 -7.75 14.93 -10.81
CA GLY A 67 -8.26 13.58 -10.64
C GLY A 67 -7.91 12.64 -11.78
N THR A 68 -7.17 13.09 -12.79
CA THR A 68 -6.75 12.21 -13.88
C THR A 68 -5.57 11.34 -13.46
N GLU A 69 -5.43 10.19 -14.12
CA GLU A 69 -4.36 9.27 -13.82
C GLU A 69 -3.05 9.71 -14.48
N GLN A 70 -1.96 9.44 -13.78
CA GLN A 70 -0.61 9.62 -14.30
C GLN A 70 0.02 8.23 -14.47
N PRO A 71 1.18 8.12 -15.16
CA PRO A 71 1.81 6.81 -15.36
C PRO A 71 2.03 6.03 -14.06
N LEU A 72 2.36 6.72 -12.98
CA LEU A 72 2.59 6.09 -11.69
C LEU A 72 1.29 5.48 -11.11
N THR A 73 0.12 6.03 -11.47
CA THR A 73 -1.16 5.51 -11.01
C THR A 73 -1.37 4.07 -11.46
N ALA A 74 -1.10 3.79 -12.74
CA ALA A 74 -1.24 2.44 -13.29
C ALA A 74 -0.28 1.47 -12.60
N ARG A 75 0.92 1.93 -12.29
CA ARG A 75 1.92 1.08 -11.62
C ARG A 75 1.51 0.78 -10.19
N ALA A 76 0.94 1.76 -9.49
CA ALA A 76 0.43 1.55 -8.13
C ALA A 76 -0.73 0.56 -8.14
N ARG A 77 -1.61 0.66 -9.13
CA ARG A 77 -2.73 -0.27 -9.28
C ARG A 77 -2.23 -1.69 -9.54
N ASN A 78 -1.21 -1.85 -10.39
CA ASN A 78 -0.60 -3.16 -10.64
C ASN A 78 0.05 -3.72 -9.38
N PHE A 79 0.69 -2.88 -8.60
CA PHE A 79 1.26 -3.28 -7.31
C PHE A 79 0.17 -3.84 -6.38
N ALA A 80 -0.95 -3.15 -6.28
CA ALA A 80 -2.08 -3.61 -5.47
C ALA A 80 -2.61 -4.95 -5.96
N ASN A 81 -2.75 -5.11 -7.28
CA ASN A 81 -3.23 -6.36 -7.87
C ASN A 81 -2.27 -7.52 -7.57
N LYS A 82 -0.97 -7.26 -7.57
CA LYS A 82 0.02 -8.29 -7.25
C LYS A 82 -0.06 -8.71 -5.79
N ILE A 83 -0.30 -7.78 -4.89
CA ILE A 83 -0.49 -8.11 -3.48
C ILE A 83 -1.70 -9.03 -3.33
N HIS A 84 -2.80 -8.67 -3.95
CA HIS A 84 -4.01 -9.48 -3.89
C HIS A 84 -3.78 -10.88 -4.47
N GLY A 85 -3.14 -10.95 -5.64
CA GLY A 85 -2.91 -12.23 -6.31
C GLY A 85 -1.94 -13.14 -5.57
N ARG A 86 -0.92 -12.56 -4.91
CA ARG A 86 0.09 -13.35 -4.20
C ARG A 86 -0.37 -13.82 -2.83
N PHE A 87 -1.11 -12.99 -2.12
CA PHE A 87 -1.39 -13.22 -0.71
C PHE A 87 -2.86 -13.41 -0.38
N GLY A 88 -3.75 -13.12 -1.34
CA GLY A 88 -5.18 -13.29 -1.13
C GLY A 88 -5.80 -12.30 -0.15
N VAL A 89 -5.10 -11.22 0.19
CA VAL A 89 -5.61 -10.22 1.12
C VAL A 89 -6.48 -9.21 0.38
N ALA A 90 -7.52 -8.72 1.05
CA ALA A 90 -8.41 -7.71 0.46
C ALA A 90 -7.64 -6.40 0.23
N ILE A 91 -7.89 -5.77 -0.92
CA ILE A 91 -7.23 -4.52 -1.30
C ILE A 91 -8.27 -3.42 -1.39
N LEU A 92 -7.93 -2.27 -0.79
CA LEU A 92 -8.70 -1.04 -0.93
C LEU A 92 -7.80 0.00 -1.59
N LEU A 93 -8.30 0.64 -2.63
CA LEU A 93 -7.55 1.69 -3.32
C LEU A 93 -8.00 3.04 -2.78
N HIS A 94 -7.03 3.91 -2.51
CA HIS A 94 -7.28 5.24 -1.98
C HIS A 94 -6.71 6.28 -2.92
N ASP A 95 -7.55 7.20 -3.40
CA ASP A 95 -7.12 8.25 -4.31
C ASP A 95 -6.32 9.30 -3.55
N GLU A 96 -5.11 9.55 -4.00
CA GLU A 96 -4.24 10.57 -3.43
C GLU A 96 -3.93 11.61 -4.49
N ARG A 97 -4.62 12.76 -4.42
CA ARG A 97 -4.39 13.84 -5.34
C ARG A 97 -3.32 14.78 -4.80
N LEU A 98 -2.44 15.19 -5.70
CA LEU A 98 -1.45 16.21 -5.36
C LEU A 98 -2.15 17.54 -5.18
N SER A 99 -1.97 18.15 -4.03
CA SER A 99 -2.56 19.45 -3.74
C SER A 99 -1.52 20.55 -3.78
#